data_3f2a3223209527316fff3159b410cc17
#
_entry.id   3f2a3223209527316fff3159b410cc17
#
_cell.length_a   1.000
_cell.length_b   1.000
_cell.length_c   1.000
_cell.angle_alpha   90.00
_cell.angle_beta   90.00
_cell.angle_gamma   90.00
#
_symmetry.space_group_name_H-M   'P 1'
#
loop_
_entity.id
_entity.type
_entity.pdbx_description
1 polymer ?
#
loop_
_entity_poly.entity_id
_entity_poly.type
_entity_poly.pdbx_seq_one_letter_code
_entity_poly.pdbx_strand_id
1 'polypeptide(L)'
;MKKKPKYEFVFWKIKKLVMLLILLFFHFSYDQIFNADIIIYGATSSGIVAAIESSRLGRKVILIEPSNRIGGLTTGGLGQTDIGNKQVIGGIALEFYQNIKKYYENPNNWIWQKKIEYEDSGQTRSSVTENAMWTFEPSAALKVFNKMISKEKVKLFKNERLNRRKGVIKSKGKIKQI
;
A
#
# COMPACT_ATOMS: atom_id res chain seq x y z
N MET A 1 -43.49 53.06 12.53
CA MET A 1 -42.37 52.14 12.53
C MET A 1 -42.85 50.74 12.02
N LYS A 2 -42.44 50.32 10.83
CA LYS A 2 -42.80 48.97 10.31
C LYS A 2 -41.93 47.92 11.00
N LYS A 3 -42.53 46.99 11.75
CA LYS A 3 -41.84 45.84 12.34
C LYS A 3 -41.32 44.92 11.20
N LYS A 4 -40.03 44.67 11.18
CA LYS A 4 -39.45 43.68 10.22
C LYS A 4 -40.09 42.33 10.46
N PRO A 5 -40.43 41.58 9.38
CA PRO A 5 -41.12 40.32 9.50
C PRO A 5 -40.19 39.23 10.16
N LYS A 6 -40.79 38.39 11.00
CA LYS A 6 -40.13 37.36 11.83
C LYS A 6 -39.21 36.41 11.02
N TYR A 7 -39.50 36.18 9.73
CA TYR A 7 -38.75 35.30 8.86
C TYR A 7 -37.35 35.89 8.44
N GLU A 8 -37.20 37.23 8.36
CA GLU A 8 -35.89 37.83 8.08
C GLU A 8 -34.87 37.54 9.19
N PHE A 9 -35.34 37.49 10.43
CA PHE A 9 -34.47 37.19 11.58
C PHE A 9 -34.01 35.69 11.59
N VAL A 10 -34.90 34.80 11.22
CA VAL A 10 -34.59 33.37 11.09
C VAL A 10 -33.59 33.13 9.94
N PHE A 11 -33.83 33.77 8.78
CA PHE A 11 -32.92 33.67 7.62
C PHE A 11 -31.52 34.21 7.93
N TRP A 12 -31.42 35.27 8.69
CA TRP A 12 -30.14 35.84 9.11
C TRP A 12 -29.36 34.92 10.07
N LYS A 13 -30.04 34.25 11.00
CA LYS A 13 -29.45 33.24 11.87
C LYS A 13 -28.94 32.02 11.10
N ILE A 14 -29.72 31.52 10.13
CA ILE A 14 -29.33 30.41 9.27
C ILE A 14 -28.09 30.75 8.42
N LYS A 15 -28.05 31.95 7.83
CA LYS A 15 -26.87 32.41 7.08
C LYS A 15 -25.61 32.48 7.95
N LYS A 16 -25.71 32.97 9.18
CA LYS A 16 -24.58 32.98 10.12
C LYS A 16 -24.11 31.58 10.51
N LEU A 17 -25.07 30.66 10.76
CA LEU A 17 -24.77 29.27 11.08
C LEU A 17 -24.06 28.56 9.92
N VAL A 18 -24.55 28.72 8.69
CA VAL A 18 -23.94 28.18 7.49
C VAL A 18 -22.54 28.74 7.26
N MET A 19 -22.37 30.06 7.45
CA MET A 19 -21.05 30.70 7.32
C MET A 19 -20.08 30.20 8.40
N LEU A 20 -20.54 29.97 9.62
CA LEU A 20 -19.74 29.38 10.70
C LEU A 20 -19.34 27.93 10.40
N LEU A 21 -20.26 27.13 9.86
CA LEU A 21 -19.99 25.76 9.41
C LEU A 21 -18.95 25.73 8.28
N ILE A 22 -19.07 26.61 7.29
CA ILE A 22 -18.10 26.76 6.20
C ILE A 22 -16.72 27.13 6.76
N LEU A 23 -16.63 28.08 7.69
CA LEU A 23 -15.37 28.47 8.34
C LEU A 23 -14.75 27.31 9.13
N LEU A 24 -15.55 26.48 9.79
CA LEU A 24 -15.08 25.28 10.48
C LEU A 24 -14.48 24.24 9.54
N PHE A 25 -15.06 24.08 8.33
CA PHE A 25 -14.50 23.17 7.31
C PHE A 25 -13.17 23.66 6.73
N PHE A 26 -12.92 24.98 6.66
CA PHE A 26 -11.64 25.51 6.17
C PHE A 26 -10.48 25.40 7.18
N HIS A 27 -10.72 25.09 8.45
CA HIS A 27 -9.66 25.00 9.48
C HIS A 27 -9.01 23.61 9.61
N PHE A 28 -9.39 22.62 8.80
CA PHE A 28 -8.90 21.24 8.96
C PHE A 28 -7.84 20.79 7.93
N SER A 29 -7.22 21.71 7.19
CA SER A 29 -6.08 21.35 6.33
C SER A 29 -4.77 21.60 7.08
N TYR A 30 -4.44 20.73 8.04
CA TYR A 30 -3.08 20.69 8.57
C TYR A 30 -2.20 19.88 7.63
N ASP A 31 -1.20 20.52 7.04
CA ASP A 31 -0.12 19.82 6.36
C ASP A 31 0.64 18.97 7.37
N GLN A 32 0.44 17.66 7.32
CA GLN A 32 1.17 16.74 8.18
C GLN A 32 2.58 16.52 7.65
N ILE A 33 3.59 16.95 8.42
CA ILE A 33 4.99 16.67 8.12
C ILE A 33 5.38 15.34 8.77
N PHE A 34 5.93 14.43 7.97
CA PHE A 34 6.45 13.15 8.44
C PHE A 34 7.96 13.10 8.28
N ASN A 35 8.65 12.57 9.29
CA ASN A 35 10.08 12.35 9.26
C ASN A 35 10.39 10.86 9.13
N ALA A 36 11.34 10.52 8.27
CA ALA A 36 11.82 9.15 8.07
C ALA A 36 13.34 9.14 7.83
N ASP A 37 13.96 7.98 8.12
CA ASP A 37 15.35 7.73 7.76
C ASP A 37 15.44 7.35 6.27
N ILE A 38 14.43 6.64 5.78
CA ILE A 38 14.36 6.13 4.40
C ILE A 38 12.97 6.41 3.83
N ILE A 39 12.95 7.00 2.64
CA ILE A 39 11.74 7.18 1.84
C ILE A 39 11.89 6.37 0.56
N ILE A 40 10.93 5.50 0.30
CA ILE A 40 10.87 4.68 -0.92
C ILE A 40 9.69 5.16 -1.75
N TYR A 41 9.97 5.54 -2.99
CA TYR A 41 8.96 5.98 -3.94
C TYR A 41 8.69 4.88 -4.97
N GLY A 42 7.46 4.37 -4.96
CA GLY A 42 6.99 3.22 -5.73
C GLY A 42 6.88 1.96 -4.86
N ALA A 43 5.65 1.58 -4.48
CA ALA A 43 5.38 0.32 -3.77
C ALA A 43 5.26 -0.85 -4.76
N THR A 44 6.24 -0.99 -5.64
CA THR A 44 6.46 -2.21 -6.44
C THR A 44 6.85 -3.37 -5.52
N SER A 45 6.95 -4.58 -6.05
CA SER A 45 7.44 -5.73 -5.25
C SER A 45 8.81 -5.45 -4.62
N SER A 46 9.73 -4.84 -5.38
CA SER A 46 11.06 -4.46 -4.88
C SER A 46 10.99 -3.32 -3.84
N GLY A 47 10.14 -2.32 -4.07
CA GLY A 47 9.94 -1.23 -3.11
C GLY A 47 9.36 -1.73 -1.78
N ILE A 48 8.43 -2.68 -1.82
CA ILE A 48 7.86 -3.33 -0.63
C ILE A 48 8.94 -4.10 0.12
N VAL A 49 9.73 -4.92 -0.57
CA VAL A 49 10.82 -5.71 0.03
C VAL A 49 11.85 -4.79 0.68
N ALA A 50 12.25 -3.71 -0.01
CA ALA A 50 13.18 -2.72 0.54
C ALA A 50 12.61 -2.03 1.79
N ALA A 51 11.32 -1.72 1.80
CA ALA A 51 10.67 -1.10 2.95
C ALA A 51 10.63 -2.03 4.16
N ILE A 52 10.26 -3.30 3.95
CA ILE A 52 10.20 -4.32 5.00
C ILE A 52 11.59 -4.52 5.61
N GLU A 53 12.60 -4.75 4.78
CA GLU A 53 13.96 -5.00 5.28
C GLU A 53 14.52 -3.79 6.03
N SER A 54 14.35 -2.60 5.49
CA SER A 54 14.78 -1.38 6.16
C SER A 54 14.11 -1.19 7.52
N SER A 55 12.82 -1.53 7.62
CA SER A 55 12.07 -1.47 8.88
C SER A 55 12.57 -2.51 9.89
N ARG A 56 12.86 -3.74 9.44
CA ARG A 56 13.47 -4.81 10.28
C ARG A 56 14.83 -4.42 10.81
N LEU A 57 15.58 -3.65 10.05
CA LEU A 57 16.86 -3.06 10.46
C LEU A 57 16.71 -1.82 11.38
N GLY A 58 15.50 -1.56 11.87
CA GLY A 58 15.23 -0.51 12.85
C GLY A 58 15.11 0.91 12.26
N ARG A 59 15.01 1.06 10.94
CA ARG A 59 14.86 2.36 10.29
C ARG A 59 13.40 2.82 10.29
N LYS A 60 13.19 4.13 10.42
CA LYS A 60 11.88 4.74 10.16
C LYS A 60 11.68 4.81 8.65
N VAL A 61 10.69 4.08 8.14
CA VAL A 61 10.47 3.94 6.70
C VAL A 61 9.13 4.52 6.29
N ILE A 62 9.15 5.32 5.22
CA ILE A 62 7.97 5.75 4.50
C ILE A 62 8.01 5.12 3.11
N LEU A 63 6.91 4.45 2.74
CA LEU A 63 6.68 3.89 1.42
C LEU A 63 5.57 4.70 0.73
N ILE A 64 5.86 5.27 -0.43
CA ILE A 64 4.93 6.11 -1.19
C ILE A 64 4.58 5.41 -2.49
N GLU A 65 3.28 5.31 -2.77
CA GLU A 65 2.75 4.70 -4.00
C GLU A 65 1.89 5.72 -4.76
N PRO A 66 2.23 6.03 -6.03
CA PRO A 66 1.47 6.96 -6.86
C PRO A 66 0.05 6.51 -7.21
N SER A 67 -0.22 5.22 -7.11
CA SER A 67 -1.51 4.60 -7.39
C SER A 67 -2.23 4.15 -6.10
N ASN A 68 -3.42 3.61 -6.24
CA ASN A 68 -4.16 3.01 -5.12
C ASN A 68 -3.74 1.55 -4.84
N ARG A 69 -2.87 0.94 -5.70
CA ARG A 69 -2.50 -0.47 -5.64
C ARG A 69 -1.00 -0.63 -5.48
N ILE A 70 -0.60 -1.46 -4.54
CA ILE A 70 0.80 -1.83 -4.29
C ILE A 70 1.15 -3.16 -4.97
N GLY A 71 2.44 -3.46 -5.10
CA GLY A 71 2.97 -4.74 -5.59
C GLY A 71 3.31 -4.76 -7.08
N GLY A 72 3.07 -3.65 -7.80
CA GLY A 72 3.41 -3.53 -9.22
C GLY A 72 2.81 -4.65 -10.07
N LEU A 73 3.60 -5.28 -10.95
CA LEU A 73 3.16 -6.34 -11.84
C LEU A 73 2.69 -7.59 -11.10
N THR A 74 3.32 -7.94 -9.98
CA THR A 74 2.97 -9.12 -9.17
C THR A 74 1.52 -9.10 -8.68
N THR A 75 0.99 -7.93 -8.41
CA THR A 75 -0.41 -7.76 -8.01
C THR A 75 -1.29 -7.24 -9.14
N GLY A 76 -0.68 -6.84 -10.25
CA GLY A 76 -1.36 -6.21 -11.40
C GLY A 76 -1.76 -7.17 -12.51
N GLY A 77 -1.36 -8.46 -12.45
CA GLY A 77 -1.73 -9.43 -13.47
C GLY A 77 -0.76 -10.56 -13.67
N LEU A 78 0.51 -10.41 -13.33
CA LEU A 78 1.50 -11.47 -13.46
C LEU A 78 1.50 -12.37 -12.21
N GLY A 79 0.58 -13.32 -12.18
CA GLY A 79 0.46 -14.30 -11.10
C GLY A 79 1.33 -15.55 -11.28
N GLN A 80 1.98 -15.70 -12.42
CA GLN A 80 2.93 -16.77 -12.67
C GLN A 80 4.35 -16.21 -12.63
N THR A 81 5.21 -16.84 -11.82
CA THR A 81 6.59 -16.41 -11.68
C THR A 81 7.48 -17.20 -12.62
N ASP A 82 8.23 -16.51 -13.48
CA ASP A 82 9.26 -17.12 -14.32
C ASP A 82 10.48 -17.42 -13.48
N ILE A 83 10.72 -18.69 -13.20
CA ILE A 83 11.80 -19.14 -12.34
C ILE A 83 12.57 -20.27 -13.02
N GLY A 84 13.87 -20.10 -13.20
CA GLY A 84 14.75 -21.17 -13.64
C GLY A 84 15.13 -22.12 -12.50
N ASN A 85 15.74 -21.59 -11.44
CA ASN A 85 16.14 -22.34 -10.26
C ASN A 85 15.51 -21.75 -8.99
N LYS A 86 14.50 -22.43 -8.44
CA LYS A 86 13.78 -22.02 -7.24
C LYS A 86 14.66 -21.99 -5.99
N GLN A 87 15.70 -22.82 -5.94
CA GLN A 87 16.57 -22.96 -4.76
C GLN A 87 17.46 -21.75 -4.49
N VAL A 88 17.65 -20.89 -5.49
CA VAL A 88 18.44 -19.65 -5.32
C VAL A 88 17.63 -18.48 -4.78
N ILE A 89 16.30 -18.65 -4.67
CA ILE A 89 15.41 -17.59 -4.15
C ILE A 89 15.41 -17.67 -2.63
N GLY A 90 15.83 -16.58 -1.99
CA GLY A 90 15.95 -16.48 -0.54
C GLY A 90 15.36 -15.18 0.02
N GLY A 91 15.63 -14.96 1.33
CA GLY A 91 15.24 -13.74 2.02
C GLY A 91 13.74 -13.44 1.97
N ILE A 92 13.39 -12.16 1.88
CA ILE A 92 11.99 -11.70 1.85
C ILE A 92 11.24 -12.18 0.60
N ALA A 93 11.94 -12.41 -0.53
CA ALA A 93 11.29 -12.97 -1.72
C ALA A 93 10.76 -14.38 -1.43
N LEU A 94 11.58 -15.25 -0.82
CA LEU A 94 11.13 -16.57 -0.41
C LEU A 94 10.00 -16.49 0.63
N GLU A 95 10.12 -15.60 1.61
CA GLU A 95 9.08 -15.35 2.61
C GLU A 95 7.73 -14.97 1.96
N PHE A 96 7.76 -14.16 0.90
CA PHE A 96 6.55 -13.82 0.14
C PHE A 96 5.90 -15.09 -0.43
N TYR A 97 6.64 -15.94 -1.15
CA TYR A 97 6.11 -17.17 -1.75
C TYR A 97 5.63 -18.19 -0.71
N GLN A 98 6.29 -18.25 0.45
CA GLN A 98 5.82 -19.04 1.59
C GLN A 98 4.51 -18.51 2.17
N ASN A 99 4.36 -17.20 2.27
CA ASN A 99 3.12 -16.57 2.71
C ASN A 99 1.98 -16.75 1.68
N ILE A 100 2.28 -16.81 0.37
CA ILE A 100 1.32 -17.20 -0.66
C ILE A 100 0.82 -18.63 -0.42
N LYS A 101 1.72 -19.60 -0.22
CA LYS A 101 1.32 -20.97 0.11
C LYS A 101 0.43 -21.02 1.35
N LYS A 102 0.86 -20.35 2.42
CA LYS A 102 0.08 -20.26 3.67
C LYS A 102 -1.30 -19.62 3.48
N TYR A 103 -1.41 -18.64 2.58
CA TYR A 103 -2.70 -18.05 2.23
C TYR A 103 -3.65 -19.10 1.66
N TYR A 104 -3.17 -19.96 0.75
CA TYR A 104 -3.95 -21.01 0.11
C TYR A 104 -4.10 -22.30 0.94
N GLU A 105 -3.54 -22.38 2.14
CA GLU A 105 -3.87 -23.42 3.11
C GLU A 105 -5.33 -23.32 3.57
N ASN A 106 -5.89 -22.12 3.59
CA ASN A 106 -7.30 -21.91 3.89
C ASN A 106 -8.17 -22.26 2.68
N PRO A 107 -9.05 -23.27 2.76
CA PRO A 107 -9.91 -23.67 1.64
C PRO A 107 -10.78 -22.56 1.08
N ASN A 108 -11.18 -21.59 1.91
CA ASN A 108 -12.03 -20.48 1.50
C ASN A 108 -11.31 -19.45 0.59
N ASN A 109 -10.01 -19.55 0.44
CA ASN A 109 -9.23 -18.68 -0.44
C ASN A 109 -9.15 -19.20 -1.89
N TRP A 110 -9.64 -20.41 -2.14
CA TRP A 110 -9.77 -20.98 -3.48
C TRP A 110 -11.10 -20.54 -4.10
N ILE A 111 -11.15 -19.32 -4.61
CA ILE A 111 -12.40 -18.69 -5.09
C ILE A 111 -12.66 -19.02 -6.55
N TRP A 112 -11.61 -19.01 -7.39
CA TRP A 112 -11.72 -19.11 -8.85
C TRP A 112 -11.51 -20.53 -9.38
N GLN A 113 -10.90 -21.41 -8.58
CA GLN A 113 -10.74 -22.82 -8.88
C GLN A 113 -10.74 -23.63 -7.58
N LYS A 114 -11.05 -24.91 -7.66
CA LYS A 114 -10.94 -25.82 -6.54
C LYS A 114 -9.48 -26.19 -6.30
N LYS A 115 -9.09 -26.39 -5.04
CA LYS A 115 -7.72 -26.78 -4.68
C LYS A 115 -7.26 -28.04 -5.42
N ILE A 116 -8.18 -29.02 -5.63
CA ILE A 116 -7.88 -30.28 -6.33
C ILE A 116 -7.61 -30.07 -7.83
N GLU A 117 -8.09 -28.97 -8.39
CA GLU A 117 -7.88 -28.61 -9.82
C GLU A 117 -6.55 -27.88 -10.03
N TYR A 118 -5.87 -27.52 -8.94
CA TYR A 118 -4.57 -26.89 -8.99
C TYR A 118 -3.50 -27.93 -9.27
N GLU A 119 -3.14 -28.05 -10.53
CA GLU A 119 -2.07 -28.94 -10.95
C GLU A 119 -0.70 -28.33 -10.69
N ASP A 120 0.15 -29.10 -10.07
CA ASP A 120 1.51 -28.74 -9.73
C ASP A 120 2.50 -29.23 -10.79
N SER A 121 2.29 -28.80 -12.03
CA SER A 121 3.14 -29.17 -13.16
C SER A 121 3.92 -27.97 -13.70
N GLY A 122 5.22 -28.17 -14.00
CA GLY A 122 6.09 -27.16 -14.59
C GLY A 122 7.01 -26.43 -13.61
N GLN A 123 7.90 -25.59 -14.15
CA GLN A 123 8.98 -24.94 -13.39
C GLN A 123 8.49 -24.00 -12.29
N THR A 124 7.34 -23.38 -12.48
CA THR A 124 6.83 -22.34 -11.62
C THR A 124 5.75 -22.81 -10.65
N ARG A 125 5.27 -24.06 -10.80
CA ARG A 125 4.23 -24.62 -9.94
C ARG A 125 4.82 -25.26 -8.70
N SER A 126 4.11 -25.15 -7.58
CA SER A 126 4.54 -25.73 -6.31
C SER A 126 4.25 -27.22 -6.27
N SER A 127 5.18 -28.02 -5.77
CA SER A 127 4.90 -29.41 -5.41
C SER A 127 4.30 -29.51 -4.01
N VAL A 128 3.68 -30.64 -3.71
CA VAL A 128 3.12 -30.90 -2.38
C VAL A 128 4.17 -30.77 -1.28
N THR A 129 5.43 -31.07 -1.62
CA THR A 129 6.58 -31.03 -0.71
C THR A 129 7.23 -29.64 -0.59
N GLU A 130 6.97 -28.73 -1.54
CA GLU A 130 7.50 -27.37 -1.45
C GLU A 130 6.81 -26.57 -0.34
N ASN A 131 7.57 -25.75 0.38
CA ASN A 131 7.04 -24.85 1.40
C ASN A 131 6.66 -23.44 0.85
N ALA A 132 6.71 -23.27 -0.45
CA ALA A 132 6.40 -22.04 -1.18
C ALA A 132 5.46 -22.31 -2.34
N MET A 133 4.74 -21.29 -2.83
CA MET A 133 3.84 -21.37 -3.98
C MET A 133 4.17 -20.26 -4.97
N TRP A 134 4.46 -20.63 -6.21
CA TRP A 134 5.05 -19.76 -7.23
C TRP A 134 4.05 -19.25 -8.27
N THR A 135 2.88 -19.89 -8.36
CA THR A 135 1.75 -19.48 -9.20
C THR A 135 0.58 -19.13 -8.31
N PHE A 136 0.02 -17.96 -8.49
CA PHE A 136 -1.00 -17.41 -7.58
C PHE A 136 -1.84 -16.34 -8.27
N GLU A 137 -2.97 -16.04 -7.69
CA GLU A 137 -3.81 -14.92 -8.12
C GLU A 137 -3.20 -13.57 -7.71
N PRO A 138 -3.26 -12.55 -8.59
CA PRO A 138 -2.83 -11.19 -8.23
C PRO A 138 -3.51 -10.62 -6.98
N SER A 139 -4.75 -11.02 -6.73
CA SER A 139 -5.52 -10.67 -5.54
C SER A 139 -4.92 -11.27 -4.25
N ALA A 140 -4.44 -12.51 -4.31
CA ALA A 140 -3.75 -13.17 -3.21
C ALA A 140 -2.41 -12.48 -2.91
N ALA A 141 -1.64 -12.16 -3.95
CA ALA A 141 -0.40 -11.41 -3.82
C ALA A 141 -0.61 -10.06 -3.11
N LEU A 142 -1.67 -9.32 -3.51
CA LEU A 142 -2.01 -8.06 -2.87
C LEU A 142 -2.33 -8.21 -1.38
N LYS A 143 -3.10 -9.24 -1.01
CA LYS A 143 -3.42 -9.53 0.39
C LYS A 143 -2.17 -9.89 1.18
N VAL A 144 -1.28 -10.70 0.60
CA VAL A 144 -0.02 -11.11 1.23
C VAL A 144 0.90 -9.91 1.43
N PHE A 145 1.14 -9.07 0.43
CA PHE A 145 1.95 -7.87 0.58
C PHE A 145 1.39 -6.91 1.64
N ASN A 146 0.08 -6.65 1.64
CA ASN A 146 -0.53 -5.83 2.68
C ASN A 146 -0.30 -6.41 4.09
N LYS A 147 -0.44 -7.74 4.24
CA LYS A 147 -0.19 -8.43 5.50
C LYS A 147 1.29 -8.35 5.93
N MET A 148 2.23 -8.49 4.98
CA MET A 148 3.66 -8.37 5.27
C MET A 148 4.02 -6.95 5.73
N ILE A 149 3.55 -5.92 5.01
CA ILE A 149 3.78 -4.51 5.39
C ILE A 149 3.16 -4.19 6.75
N SER A 150 1.94 -4.69 7.03
CA SER A 150 1.23 -4.39 8.28
C SER A 150 1.90 -4.96 9.54
N LYS A 151 2.77 -5.95 9.39
CA LYS A 151 3.58 -6.50 10.49
C LYS A 151 4.77 -5.62 10.84
N GLU A 152 5.16 -4.76 9.93
CA GLU A 152 6.33 -3.91 10.07
C GLU A 152 5.93 -2.44 10.38
N LYS A 153 6.86 -1.66 10.91
CA LYS A 153 6.64 -0.24 11.22
C LYS A 153 6.81 0.65 9.96
N VAL A 154 6.29 0.19 8.82
CA VAL A 154 6.33 0.92 7.55
C VAL A 154 5.10 1.81 7.42
N LYS A 155 5.29 3.11 7.21
CA LYS A 155 4.20 4.03 6.92
C LYS A 155 3.96 4.06 5.41
N LEU A 156 2.81 3.55 4.98
CA LEU A 156 2.41 3.49 3.57
C LEU A 156 1.46 4.64 3.23
N PHE A 157 1.83 5.43 2.22
CA PHE A 157 0.95 6.41 1.57
C PHE A 157 0.64 5.94 0.16
N LYS A 158 -0.65 5.95 -0.21
CA LYS A 158 -1.13 5.63 -1.55
C LYS A 158 -1.79 6.85 -2.17
N ASN A 159 -1.82 6.87 -3.52
CA ASN A 159 -2.31 8.00 -4.32
C ASN A 159 -1.51 9.28 -4.13
N GLU A 160 -0.25 9.16 -3.67
CA GLU A 160 0.64 10.29 -3.44
C GLU A 160 1.72 10.36 -4.53
N ARG A 161 1.81 11.49 -5.18
CA ARG A 161 2.73 11.70 -6.30
C ARG A 161 3.78 12.75 -5.95
N LEU A 162 5.03 12.41 -6.24
CA LEU A 162 6.13 13.35 -6.14
C LEU A 162 5.90 14.56 -7.07
N ASN A 163 6.01 15.76 -6.52
CA ASN A 163 6.03 16.97 -7.33
C ASN A 163 7.36 17.03 -8.11
N ARG A 164 7.30 16.69 -9.39
CA ARG A 164 8.49 16.58 -10.26
C ARG A 164 9.21 17.90 -10.51
N ARG A 165 8.58 19.05 -10.27
CA ARG A 165 9.19 20.37 -10.51
C ARG A 165 9.90 20.90 -9.27
N LYS A 166 9.28 20.79 -8.07
CA LYS A 166 9.79 21.40 -6.83
C LYS A 166 9.72 20.46 -5.62
N GLY A 167 9.41 19.17 -5.84
CA GLY A 167 9.11 18.23 -4.77
C GLY A 167 10.33 17.72 -4.00
N VAL A 168 11.56 17.98 -4.46
CA VAL A 168 12.76 17.50 -3.76
C VAL A 168 13.64 18.67 -3.34
N ILE A 169 13.74 18.88 -2.04
CA ILE A 169 14.64 19.89 -1.45
C ILE A 169 15.91 19.19 -0.96
N LYS A 170 17.06 19.66 -1.46
CA LYS A 170 18.39 19.16 -1.08
C LYS A 170 19.21 20.27 -0.40
N SER A 171 19.98 19.89 0.60
CA SER A 171 20.98 20.76 1.22
C SER A 171 22.21 19.95 1.60
N LYS A 172 23.40 20.45 1.19
CA LYS A 172 24.71 19.80 1.46
C LYS A 172 24.72 18.30 1.09
N GLY A 173 24.20 17.95 -0.10
CA GLY A 173 24.15 16.57 -0.61
C GLY A 173 23.09 15.66 0.01
N LYS A 174 22.28 16.15 0.96
CA LYS A 174 21.22 15.38 1.63
C LYS A 174 19.83 15.83 1.18
N ILE A 175 18.92 14.89 0.97
CA ILE A 175 17.49 15.18 0.78
C ILE A 175 16.93 15.63 2.11
N LYS A 176 16.26 16.77 2.12
CA LYS A 176 15.63 17.36 3.30
C LYS A 176 14.12 17.21 3.28
N GLN A 177 13.54 17.19 2.08
CA GLN A 177 12.10 17.07 1.88
C GLN A 177 11.81 16.50 0.49
N ILE A 178 10.73 15.76 0.38
CA ILE A 178 10.13 15.34 -0.88
C ILE A 178 8.62 15.61 -0.83
#